data_5292455b74cd0b2e87395aed94879338
#
_entry.id   5292455b74cd0b2e87395aed94879338
#
_cell.length_a   1.000
_cell.length_b   1.000
_cell.length_c   1.000
_cell.angle_alpha   90.00
_cell.angle_beta   90.00
_cell.angle_gamma   90.00
#
_symmetry.space_group_name_H-M   'P 1'
#
loop_
_entity.id
_entity.type
_entity.pdbx_description
1 polymer ?
#
loop_
_entity_poly.entity_id
_entity_poly.type
_entity_poly.pdbx_seq_one_letter_code
_entity_poly.pdbx_strand_id
1 'polypeptide(L)'
;ICRGLQLMNVAFGGTLYQDLPTQHPSSVNHRQKESGTTTTHPISIIKGSKLADITGQEVLQVNTFHHQAIQKLAPGFKITAWAPDSIAEAIEAYPIRQMIGVQFHPEIFTAAGDTTMHKLFKFLVNKADTFNLAKDIHSRILSIDTHTDTPLWFKNGYSVGLRKDNMVSIPKMEEGKLDAQFLAAFIWQGKRDDASSQKAVESTTRLIQSIYDEVEQYKDFCGIALTEEDLVRLKNEGKKAFFIGIENGYAIGKDLKNIKKYKQMGVNYITLCHSYDNDICHSSTHTEDATQGLTQFGREVVKEMNRLGIMIDISHASEGTFWDVIKYSAQPIIASHSSSKALCDHDRNLTDEQLRALAKNGGVAQLCLLDAYINKKTKAASICDAVEHLDHMIKVAGIDHVGIGTDFDGGGGLQGCRGDNDLINLTIKMIEKGYTEEDLRKIWGGNLLRVMKQVQEAPLLSSKKRR
;
A
#
# COMPACT_ATOMS: atom_id res chain seq x y z
N ILE A 1 -12.22 -26.16 -9.14
CA ILE A 1 -12.93 -26.99 -10.07
C ILE A 1 -14.00 -27.74 -9.33
N CYS A 2 -15.24 -27.81 -9.83
CA CYS A 2 -16.38 -28.56 -9.33
C CYS A 2 -16.55 -28.45 -7.79
N ARG A 3 -16.23 -29.48 -7.05
CA ARG A 3 -16.27 -29.49 -5.56
C ARG A 3 -15.44 -28.36 -4.94
N GLY A 4 -14.34 -27.94 -5.58
CA GLY A 4 -13.52 -26.81 -5.12
C GLY A 4 -14.26 -25.47 -5.21
N LEU A 5 -15.06 -25.22 -6.25
CA LEU A 5 -15.96 -24.06 -6.33
C LEU A 5 -16.98 -24.08 -5.19
N GLN A 6 -17.59 -25.23 -4.94
CA GLN A 6 -18.59 -25.40 -3.87
C GLN A 6 -17.96 -25.15 -2.49
N LEU A 7 -16.79 -25.76 -2.23
CA LEU A 7 -16.03 -25.54 -0.98
C LEU A 7 -15.65 -24.06 -0.81
N MET A 8 -15.19 -23.42 -1.85
CA MET A 8 -14.88 -21.99 -1.87
C MET A 8 -16.10 -21.15 -1.45
N ASN A 9 -17.26 -21.42 -2.05
CA ASN A 9 -18.49 -20.70 -1.71
C ASN A 9 -18.87 -20.89 -0.23
N VAL A 10 -18.81 -22.12 0.31
CA VAL A 10 -19.18 -22.42 1.70
C VAL A 10 -18.16 -21.79 2.67
N ALA A 11 -16.87 -21.86 2.39
CA ALA A 11 -15.81 -21.30 3.23
C ALA A 11 -15.93 -19.77 3.41
N PHE A 12 -16.55 -19.10 2.45
CA PHE A 12 -16.79 -17.66 2.51
C PHE A 12 -18.24 -17.28 2.90
N GLY A 13 -19.03 -18.25 3.41
CA GLY A 13 -20.37 -18.01 4.00
C GLY A 13 -21.54 -18.14 3.02
N GLY A 14 -21.34 -18.77 1.88
CA GLY A 14 -22.40 -19.15 0.96
C GLY A 14 -23.05 -20.51 1.34
N THR A 15 -24.08 -20.91 0.61
CA THR A 15 -24.76 -22.22 0.79
C THR A 15 -24.85 -22.99 -0.52
N LEU A 16 -25.17 -24.29 -0.44
CA LEU A 16 -25.32 -25.18 -1.57
C LEU A 16 -26.74 -25.77 -1.60
N TYR A 17 -27.25 -26.03 -2.82
CA TYR A 17 -28.22 -27.07 -3.02
C TYR A 17 -27.60 -28.40 -2.65
N GLN A 18 -28.27 -29.19 -1.79
CA GLN A 18 -27.75 -30.48 -1.35
C GLN A 18 -27.98 -31.57 -2.37
N ASP A 19 -29.05 -31.44 -3.15
CA ASP A 19 -29.39 -32.37 -4.23
C ASP A 19 -30.21 -31.62 -5.29
N LEU A 20 -29.62 -31.38 -6.47
CA LEU A 20 -30.24 -30.64 -7.53
C LEU A 20 -31.53 -31.28 -8.04
N PRO A 21 -31.60 -32.63 -8.32
CA PRO A 21 -32.83 -33.24 -8.76
C PRO A 21 -34.04 -32.99 -7.85
N THR A 22 -33.80 -32.91 -6.56
CA THR A 22 -34.86 -32.72 -5.55
C THR A 22 -35.17 -31.26 -5.30
N GLN A 23 -34.15 -30.40 -5.20
CA GLN A 23 -34.29 -29.02 -4.75
C GLN A 23 -34.38 -27.99 -5.90
N HIS A 24 -33.93 -28.38 -7.09
CA HIS A 24 -33.96 -27.55 -8.31
C HIS A 24 -34.28 -28.42 -9.55
N PRO A 25 -35.47 -29.04 -9.65
CA PRO A 25 -35.82 -29.87 -10.78
C PRO A 25 -35.72 -29.11 -12.11
N SER A 26 -34.96 -29.62 -13.05
CA SER A 26 -34.80 -29.01 -14.39
C SER A 26 -34.62 -30.07 -15.48
N SER A 27 -34.65 -29.64 -16.73
CA SER A 27 -34.33 -30.51 -17.89
C SER A 27 -32.82 -30.68 -18.11
N VAL A 28 -31.99 -29.89 -17.42
CA VAL A 28 -30.52 -29.99 -17.50
C VAL A 28 -30.05 -31.08 -16.54
N ASN A 29 -29.39 -32.09 -17.08
CA ASN A 29 -28.80 -33.14 -16.28
C ASN A 29 -27.36 -32.76 -15.89
N HIS A 30 -27.16 -32.34 -14.63
CA HIS A 30 -25.84 -31.98 -14.11
C HIS A 30 -24.97 -33.19 -13.68
N ARG A 31 -25.47 -34.41 -13.86
CA ARG A 31 -24.73 -35.66 -13.61
C ARG A 31 -24.75 -36.54 -14.85
N GLN A 32 -23.95 -36.16 -15.85
CA GLN A 32 -23.87 -36.86 -17.11
C GLN A 32 -23.37 -38.31 -16.93
N LYS A 33 -23.80 -39.19 -17.86
CA LYS A 33 -23.33 -40.57 -17.98
C LYS A 33 -22.31 -40.75 -19.09
N GLU A 34 -22.22 -39.76 -19.97
CA GLU A 34 -21.36 -39.71 -21.14
C GLU A 34 -19.89 -39.56 -20.73
N SER A 35 -18.98 -39.79 -21.67
CA SER A 35 -17.54 -39.56 -21.45
C SER A 35 -17.27 -38.13 -20.92
N GLY A 36 -16.30 -37.97 -20.10
CA GLY A 36 -15.88 -36.65 -19.59
C GLY A 36 -15.44 -35.67 -20.68
N THR A 37 -15.10 -36.14 -21.86
CA THR A 37 -14.79 -35.33 -23.04
C THR A 37 -16.03 -34.94 -23.85
N THR A 38 -17.21 -35.43 -23.47
CA THR A 38 -18.48 -35.07 -24.10
C THR A 38 -19.08 -33.86 -23.38
N THR A 39 -19.44 -32.84 -24.14
CA THR A 39 -20.18 -31.68 -23.63
C THR A 39 -21.68 -31.98 -23.59
N THR A 40 -22.38 -31.56 -22.56
CA THR A 40 -23.80 -31.88 -22.36
C THR A 40 -24.70 -30.66 -22.32
N HIS A 41 -24.18 -29.48 -21.97
CA HIS A 41 -24.96 -28.26 -22.02
C HIS A 41 -24.05 -27.02 -22.22
N PRO A 42 -24.61 -25.92 -22.78
CA PRO A 42 -23.92 -24.64 -22.83
C PRO A 42 -23.94 -23.95 -21.49
N ILE A 43 -22.94 -23.09 -21.21
CA ILE A 43 -22.98 -22.08 -20.18
C ILE A 43 -22.86 -20.69 -20.80
N SER A 44 -23.62 -19.73 -20.26
CA SER A 44 -23.51 -18.31 -20.64
C SER A 44 -22.53 -17.60 -19.73
N ILE A 45 -21.46 -17.04 -20.28
CA ILE A 45 -20.40 -16.35 -19.55
C ILE A 45 -20.68 -14.84 -19.54
N ILE A 46 -20.56 -14.23 -18.38
CA ILE A 46 -20.79 -12.80 -18.21
C ILE A 46 -19.64 -12.02 -18.88
N LYS A 47 -19.99 -11.13 -19.80
CA LYS A 47 -19.03 -10.25 -20.49
C LYS A 47 -18.24 -9.40 -19.48
N GLY A 48 -16.92 -9.27 -19.70
CA GLY A 48 -16.03 -8.55 -18.80
C GLY A 48 -15.71 -9.31 -17.50
N SER A 49 -16.04 -10.60 -17.42
CA SER A 49 -15.54 -11.51 -16.39
C SER A 49 -14.13 -12.01 -16.75
N LYS A 50 -13.36 -12.42 -15.75
CA LYS A 50 -12.05 -13.07 -16.00
C LYS A 50 -12.21 -14.35 -16.84
N LEU A 51 -13.28 -15.10 -16.62
CA LEU A 51 -13.56 -16.30 -17.40
C LEU A 51 -13.78 -15.96 -18.89
N ALA A 52 -14.52 -14.88 -19.19
CA ALA A 52 -14.71 -14.40 -20.56
C ALA A 52 -13.36 -13.97 -21.18
N ASP A 53 -12.55 -13.23 -20.45
CA ASP A 53 -11.24 -12.74 -20.92
C ASP A 53 -10.26 -13.91 -21.17
N ILE A 54 -10.25 -14.92 -20.29
CA ILE A 54 -9.38 -16.09 -20.41
C ILE A 54 -9.78 -16.97 -21.60
N THR A 55 -11.09 -17.27 -21.74
CA THR A 55 -11.59 -18.17 -22.79
C THR A 55 -11.73 -17.47 -24.13
N GLY A 56 -12.02 -16.17 -24.11
CA GLY A 56 -12.38 -15.39 -25.31
C GLY A 56 -13.79 -15.71 -25.81
N GLN A 57 -14.68 -16.24 -24.94
CA GLN A 57 -16.03 -16.71 -25.35
C GLN A 57 -17.09 -16.18 -24.38
N GLU A 58 -18.30 -15.94 -24.92
CA GLU A 58 -19.50 -15.59 -24.14
C GLU A 58 -20.41 -16.81 -23.92
N VAL A 59 -20.21 -17.87 -24.67
CA VAL A 59 -20.90 -19.18 -24.53
C VAL A 59 -19.88 -20.29 -24.65
N LEU A 60 -19.89 -21.22 -23.71
CA LEU A 60 -18.99 -22.36 -23.70
C LEU A 60 -19.76 -23.66 -23.48
N GLN A 61 -19.43 -24.70 -24.25
CA GLN A 61 -20.00 -26.04 -24.05
C GLN A 61 -19.18 -26.77 -22.98
N VAL A 62 -19.85 -27.36 -21.99
CA VAL A 62 -19.15 -27.97 -20.83
C VAL A 62 -19.64 -29.40 -20.56
N ASN A 63 -18.80 -30.15 -19.82
CA ASN A 63 -19.15 -31.40 -19.17
C ASN A 63 -19.66 -31.13 -17.74
N THR A 64 -20.32 -32.10 -17.15
CA THR A 64 -20.93 -31.91 -15.82
C THR A 64 -21.02 -33.23 -15.01
N PHE A 65 -20.52 -33.21 -13.77
CA PHE A 65 -20.47 -34.38 -12.89
C PHE A 65 -20.84 -34.02 -11.45
N HIS A 66 -21.87 -33.20 -11.25
CA HIS A 66 -22.27 -32.76 -9.91
C HIS A 66 -23.78 -32.93 -9.70
N HIS A 67 -24.18 -33.11 -8.43
CA HIS A 67 -25.57 -33.13 -7.98
C HIS A 67 -25.84 -32.03 -6.94
N GLN A 68 -24.77 -31.31 -6.55
CA GLN A 68 -24.82 -30.13 -5.69
C GLN A 68 -24.34 -28.89 -6.47
N ALA A 69 -24.86 -27.73 -6.10
CA ALA A 69 -24.45 -26.45 -6.72
C ALA A 69 -24.63 -25.30 -5.73
N ILE A 70 -24.13 -24.12 -6.08
CA ILE A 70 -24.33 -22.91 -5.28
C ILE A 70 -25.83 -22.56 -5.24
N GLN A 71 -26.37 -22.45 -4.03
CA GLN A 71 -27.72 -21.97 -3.77
C GLN A 71 -27.69 -20.47 -3.42
N LYS A 72 -26.88 -20.09 -2.42
CA LYS A 72 -26.60 -18.71 -2.03
C LYS A 72 -25.14 -18.40 -2.25
N LEU A 73 -24.86 -17.38 -3.02
CA LEU A 73 -23.49 -16.94 -3.28
C LEU A 73 -22.87 -16.30 -2.03
N ALA A 74 -21.61 -16.61 -1.77
CA ALA A 74 -20.83 -16.04 -0.69
C ALA A 74 -20.56 -14.54 -0.91
N PRO A 75 -20.49 -13.73 0.16
CA PRO A 75 -20.03 -12.34 0.08
C PRO A 75 -18.61 -12.24 -0.54
N GLY A 76 -18.40 -11.19 -1.36
CA GLY A 76 -17.11 -10.97 -2.04
C GLY A 76 -16.89 -11.83 -3.30
N PHE A 77 -17.91 -12.53 -3.76
CA PHE A 77 -17.93 -13.21 -5.05
C PHE A 77 -19.03 -12.70 -5.95
N LYS A 78 -18.88 -12.92 -7.25
CA LYS A 78 -19.93 -12.78 -8.24
C LYS A 78 -20.00 -14.03 -9.12
N ILE A 79 -21.18 -14.38 -9.56
CA ILE A 79 -21.38 -15.45 -10.53
C ILE A 79 -20.98 -14.90 -11.89
N THR A 80 -20.18 -15.66 -12.64
CA THR A 80 -19.63 -15.25 -13.93
C THR A 80 -19.99 -16.21 -15.06
N ALA A 81 -20.64 -17.34 -14.76
CA ALA A 81 -21.30 -18.17 -15.77
C ALA A 81 -22.53 -18.88 -15.21
N TRP A 82 -23.52 -19.06 -16.07
CA TRP A 82 -24.80 -19.70 -15.77
C TRP A 82 -25.11 -20.84 -16.75
N ALA A 83 -25.63 -21.94 -16.22
CA ALA A 83 -26.30 -22.95 -17.02
C ALA A 83 -27.69 -22.47 -17.47
N PRO A 84 -28.34 -23.13 -18.50
CA PRO A 84 -29.65 -22.71 -18.97
C PRO A 84 -30.75 -22.72 -17.92
N ASP A 85 -30.61 -23.53 -16.88
CA ASP A 85 -31.54 -23.64 -15.74
C ASP A 85 -31.16 -22.74 -14.55
N SER A 86 -30.33 -21.75 -14.78
CA SER A 86 -29.90 -20.77 -13.74
C SER A 86 -29.07 -21.37 -12.60
N ILE A 87 -28.41 -22.49 -12.83
CA ILE A 87 -27.37 -23.00 -11.92
C ILE A 87 -26.07 -22.25 -12.21
N ALA A 88 -25.39 -21.84 -11.13
CA ALA A 88 -24.10 -21.15 -11.21
C ALA A 88 -22.99 -22.12 -11.64
N GLU A 89 -22.36 -21.84 -12.78
CA GLU A 89 -21.30 -22.66 -13.37
C GLU A 89 -19.90 -22.07 -13.20
N ALA A 90 -19.79 -20.77 -12.86
CA ALA A 90 -18.54 -20.15 -12.48
C ALA A 90 -18.75 -19.00 -11.48
N ILE A 91 -17.79 -18.83 -10.59
CA ILE A 91 -17.72 -17.69 -9.67
C ILE A 91 -16.32 -17.09 -9.69
N GLU A 92 -16.25 -15.79 -9.43
CA GLU A 92 -15.00 -15.04 -9.28
C GLU A 92 -15.05 -14.18 -8.05
N ALA A 93 -13.91 -14.10 -7.34
CA ALA A 93 -13.77 -13.12 -6.25
C ALA A 93 -13.75 -11.70 -6.83
N TYR A 94 -14.45 -10.80 -6.17
CA TYR A 94 -14.56 -9.40 -6.54
C TYR A 94 -14.16 -8.52 -5.35
N PRO A 95 -13.46 -7.42 -5.57
CA PRO A 95 -12.94 -6.96 -6.88
C PRO A 95 -11.53 -7.46 -7.23
N ILE A 96 -10.74 -8.01 -6.31
CA ILE A 96 -9.28 -8.10 -6.52
C ILE A 96 -8.67 -9.48 -6.30
N ARG A 97 -9.26 -10.36 -5.49
CA ARG A 97 -8.69 -11.68 -5.24
C ARG A 97 -8.61 -12.49 -6.53
N GLN A 98 -7.44 -13.11 -6.78
CA GLN A 98 -7.22 -13.96 -7.96
C GLN A 98 -7.83 -15.37 -7.75
N MET A 99 -9.13 -15.40 -7.47
CA MET A 99 -9.86 -16.65 -7.23
C MET A 99 -10.93 -16.80 -8.31
N ILE A 100 -10.86 -17.91 -9.03
CA ILE A 100 -11.86 -18.32 -10.02
C ILE A 100 -12.26 -19.75 -9.67
N GLY A 101 -13.55 -20.01 -9.59
CA GLY A 101 -14.12 -21.33 -9.45
C GLY A 101 -14.99 -21.68 -10.65
N VAL A 102 -14.84 -22.88 -11.20
CA VAL A 102 -15.72 -23.42 -12.27
C VAL A 102 -16.36 -24.71 -11.79
N GLN A 103 -17.64 -24.95 -12.15
CA GLN A 103 -18.41 -26.12 -11.72
C GLN A 103 -18.14 -27.32 -12.62
N PHE A 104 -17.85 -27.08 -13.90
CA PHE A 104 -17.46 -28.09 -14.88
C PHE A 104 -16.02 -28.57 -14.67
N HIS A 105 -15.58 -29.56 -15.46
CA HIS A 105 -14.29 -30.22 -15.38
C HIS A 105 -13.37 -29.90 -16.58
N PRO A 106 -12.72 -28.72 -16.61
CA PRO A 106 -11.83 -28.32 -17.71
C PRO A 106 -10.57 -29.17 -17.80
N GLU A 107 -10.14 -29.84 -16.73
CA GLU A 107 -8.96 -30.71 -16.70
C GLU A 107 -9.11 -31.90 -17.67
N ILE A 108 -10.32 -32.44 -17.81
CA ILE A 108 -10.58 -33.59 -18.68
C ILE A 108 -10.44 -33.16 -20.15
N PHE A 109 -10.99 -32.02 -20.51
CA PHE A 109 -10.86 -31.45 -21.84
C PHE A 109 -9.41 -31.09 -22.18
N THR A 110 -8.69 -30.46 -21.21
CA THR A 110 -7.28 -30.12 -21.40
C THR A 110 -6.42 -31.35 -21.62
N ALA A 111 -6.65 -32.43 -20.88
CA ALA A 111 -5.97 -33.71 -21.08
C ALA A 111 -6.26 -34.34 -22.46
N ALA A 112 -7.43 -34.05 -23.03
CA ALA A 112 -7.82 -34.46 -24.39
C ALA A 112 -7.35 -33.49 -25.50
N GLY A 113 -6.61 -32.43 -25.17
CA GLY A 113 -6.01 -31.48 -26.11
C GLY A 113 -6.88 -30.26 -26.44
N ASP A 114 -7.93 -29.97 -25.64
CA ASP A 114 -8.72 -28.75 -25.80
C ASP A 114 -7.93 -27.49 -25.45
N THR A 115 -7.73 -26.63 -26.43
CA THR A 115 -6.92 -25.41 -26.27
C THR A 115 -7.65 -24.31 -25.53
N THR A 116 -8.97 -24.26 -25.52
CA THR A 116 -9.78 -23.26 -24.80
C THR A 116 -9.72 -23.53 -23.30
N MET A 117 -9.95 -24.79 -22.90
CA MET A 117 -9.88 -25.19 -21.50
C MET A 117 -8.45 -25.11 -20.94
N HIS A 118 -7.45 -25.36 -21.79
CA HIS A 118 -6.03 -25.18 -21.41
C HIS A 118 -5.70 -23.75 -20.99
N LYS A 119 -6.36 -22.74 -21.55
CA LYS A 119 -6.15 -21.32 -21.18
C LYS A 119 -6.42 -21.04 -19.69
N LEU A 120 -7.35 -21.77 -19.04
CA LEU A 120 -7.61 -21.63 -17.59
C LEU A 120 -6.39 -22.02 -16.76
N PHE A 121 -5.74 -23.12 -17.11
CA PHE A 121 -4.54 -23.57 -16.43
C PHE A 121 -3.33 -22.67 -16.71
N LYS A 122 -3.18 -22.25 -17.98
CA LYS A 122 -2.14 -21.29 -18.37
C LYS A 122 -2.30 -19.95 -17.63
N PHE A 123 -3.52 -19.48 -17.43
CA PHE A 123 -3.78 -18.29 -16.62
C PHE A 123 -3.26 -18.47 -15.18
N LEU A 124 -3.56 -19.61 -14.53
CA LEU A 124 -3.09 -19.90 -13.17
C LEU A 124 -1.56 -19.94 -13.11
N VAL A 125 -0.91 -20.64 -14.05
CA VAL A 125 0.56 -20.72 -14.11
C VAL A 125 1.17 -19.32 -14.29
N ASN A 126 0.67 -18.54 -15.25
CA ASN A 126 1.17 -17.18 -15.48
C ASN A 126 1.03 -16.29 -14.23
N LYS A 127 -0.06 -16.42 -13.45
CA LYS A 127 -0.23 -15.68 -12.20
C LYS A 127 0.74 -16.15 -11.12
N ALA A 128 1.00 -17.44 -11.03
CA ALA A 128 2.00 -17.99 -10.12
C ALA A 128 3.42 -17.53 -10.50
N ASP A 129 3.76 -17.49 -11.80
CA ASP A 129 5.04 -16.99 -12.29
C ASP A 129 5.23 -15.51 -11.97
N THR A 130 4.20 -14.67 -12.18
CA THR A 130 4.25 -13.24 -11.82
C THR A 130 4.43 -13.05 -10.31
N PHE A 131 3.75 -13.85 -9.48
CA PHE A 131 3.91 -13.81 -8.03
C PHE A 131 5.34 -14.22 -7.61
N ASN A 132 5.89 -15.28 -8.20
CA ASN A 132 7.27 -15.70 -7.93
C ASN A 132 8.27 -14.63 -8.39
N LEU A 133 8.08 -14.04 -9.57
CA LEU A 133 8.91 -12.94 -10.05
C LEU A 133 8.88 -11.75 -9.08
N ALA A 134 7.70 -11.37 -8.57
CA ALA A 134 7.59 -10.29 -7.59
C ALA A 134 8.38 -10.60 -6.31
N LYS A 135 8.29 -11.84 -5.79
CA LYS A 135 9.08 -12.29 -4.62
C LYS A 135 10.57 -12.24 -4.89
N ASP A 136 10.99 -12.72 -6.05
CA ASP A 136 12.40 -12.73 -6.44
C ASP A 136 12.96 -11.31 -6.58
N ILE A 137 12.19 -10.38 -7.14
CA ILE A 137 12.57 -8.96 -7.20
C ILE A 137 12.73 -8.40 -5.78
N HIS A 138 11.74 -8.61 -4.89
CA HIS A 138 11.82 -8.11 -3.50
C HIS A 138 13.01 -8.70 -2.72
N SER A 139 13.47 -9.90 -3.07
CA SER A 139 14.69 -10.46 -2.44
C SER A 139 15.94 -9.66 -2.80
N ARG A 140 15.98 -9.01 -3.96
CA ARG A 140 17.14 -8.29 -4.50
C ARG A 140 17.12 -6.78 -4.27
N ILE A 141 15.93 -6.18 -4.16
CA ILE A 141 15.77 -4.72 -3.92
C ILE A 141 15.68 -4.43 -2.42
N LEU A 142 15.75 -3.16 -2.04
CA LEU A 142 15.39 -2.67 -0.70
C LEU A 142 13.98 -2.09 -0.80
N SER A 143 13.04 -2.66 -0.04
CA SER A 143 11.64 -2.23 -0.03
C SER A 143 11.30 -1.51 1.28
N ILE A 144 10.75 -0.30 1.16
CA ILE A 144 10.44 0.60 2.28
C ILE A 144 9.05 1.16 2.08
N ASP A 145 8.23 1.11 3.12
CA ASP A 145 7.04 1.93 3.27
C ASP A 145 7.36 3.13 4.17
N THR A 146 7.06 4.32 3.70
CA THR A 146 7.56 5.57 4.30
C THR A 146 6.69 6.14 5.38
N HIS A 147 5.50 5.58 5.62
CA HIS A 147 4.60 6.12 6.64
C HIS A 147 3.59 5.11 7.15
N THR A 148 3.53 4.95 8.47
CA THR A 148 2.47 4.23 9.18
C THR A 148 2.28 4.77 10.60
N ASP A 149 1.02 4.78 11.06
CA ASP A 149 0.62 5.24 12.39
C ASP A 149 0.52 4.13 13.44
N THR A 150 1.10 2.98 13.17
CA THR A 150 1.07 1.83 14.11
C THR A 150 1.46 2.20 15.54
N PRO A 151 2.46 3.09 15.81
CA PRO A 151 2.82 3.47 17.18
C PRO A 151 1.69 4.15 17.97
N LEU A 152 0.76 4.84 17.31
CA LEU A 152 -0.41 5.45 17.93
C LEU A 152 -1.25 4.43 18.71
N TRP A 153 -1.24 3.19 18.26
CA TRP A 153 -2.09 2.09 18.73
C TRP A 153 -1.39 1.15 19.72
N PHE A 154 -0.09 1.32 20.02
CA PHE A 154 0.63 0.47 20.98
C PHE A 154 -0.07 0.40 22.34
N LYS A 155 -0.57 1.54 22.83
CA LYS A 155 -1.36 1.62 24.07
C LYS A 155 -2.68 0.84 24.04
N ASN A 156 -3.16 0.48 22.82
CA ASN A 156 -4.36 -0.31 22.60
C ASN A 156 -4.04 -1.78 22.35
N GLY A 157 -2.79 -2.19 22.58
CA GLY A 157 -2.33 -3.57 22.44
C GLY A 157 -1.94 -3.97 21.02
N TYR A 158 -1.76 -3.03 20.10
CA TYR A 158 -1.09 -3.28 18.83
C TYR A 158 0.39 -3.55 19.10
N SER A 159 1.00 -4.35 18.25
CA SER A 159 2.40 -4.75 18.37
C SER A 159 2.95 -5.08 17.00
N VAL A 160 4.19 -4.67 16.74
CA VAL A 160 4.85 -5.02 15.48
C VAL A 160 5.22 -6.52 15.41
N GLY A 161 5.31 -7.21 16.56
CA GLY A 161 5.64 -8.64 16.63
C GLY A 161 4.44 -9.57 16.48
N LEU A 162 3.21 -9.07 16.60
CA LEU A 162 2.02 -9.90 16.63
C LEU A 162 1.14 -9.69 15.40
N ARG A 163 0.68 -10.81 14.82
CA ARG A 163 -0.34 -10.78 13.77
C ARG A 163 -1.73 -10.62 14.40
N LYS A 164 -2.19 -9.39 14.51
CA LYS A 164 -3.53 -9.02 14.99
C LYS A 164 -4.27 -8.23 13.90
N ASP A 165 -5.21 -7.40 14.32
CA ASP A 165 -6.02 -6.55 13.44
C ASP A 165 -5.25 -5.34 12.87
N ASN A 166 -4.08 -4.99 13.45
CA ASN A 166 -3.19 -3.97 12.91
C ASN A 166 -2.75 -4.30 11.46
N MET A 167 -2.52 -3.27 10.66
CA MET A 167 -2.13 -3.43 9.25
C MET A 167 -0.63 -3.77 9.13
N VAL A 168 0.19 -3.33 10.08
CA VAL A 168 1.65 -3.47 10.12
C VAL A 168 2.08 -4.47 11.18
N SER A 169 2.87 -5.45 10.80
CA SER A 169 3.58 -6.33 11.74
C SER A 169 4.68 -7.13 11.03
N ILE A 170 5.69 -7.58 11.77
CA ILE A 170 6.79 -8.40 11.27
C ILE A 170 6.29 -9.61 10.47
N PRO A 171 5.31 -10.42 10.95
CA PRO A 171 4.77 -11.52 10.16
C PRO A 171 4.11 -11.05 8.84
N LYS A 172 3.41 -9.91 8.84
CA LYS A 172 2.79 -9.36 7.62
C LYS A 172 3.84 -8.78 6.67
N MET A 173 4.86 -8.09 7.19
CA MET A 173 6.01 -7.63 6.39
C MET A 173 6.71 -8.83 5.71
N GLU A 174 6.86 -9.96 6.41
CA GLU A 174 7.45 -11.16 5.80
C GLU A 174 6.58 -11.73 4.68
N GLU A 175 5.27 -11.79 4.85
CA GLU A 175 4.34 -12.25 3.82
C GLU A 175 4.33 -11.33 2.60
N GLY A 176 4.28 -10.01 2.81
CA GLY A 176 4.29 -8.99 1.75
C GLY A 176 5.67 -8.67 1.19
N LYS A 177 6.72 -9.31 1.73
CA LYS A 177 8.12 -9.12 1.32
C LYS A 177 8.62 -7.68 1.46
N LEU A 178 8.15 -6.97 2.49
CA LEU A 178 8.63 -5.65 2.86
C LEU A 178 9.85 -5.77 3.77
N ASP A 179 10.91 -4.98 3.49
CA ASP A 179 12.15 -4.99 4.29
C ASP A 179 12.10 -3.97 5.43
N ALA A 180 11.52 -2.80 5.16
CA ALA A 180 11.50 -1.71 6.13
C ALA A 180 10.19 -0.93 6.17
N GLN A 181 9.92 -0.36 7.34
CA GLN A 181 8.76 0.46 7.63
C GLN A 181 9.16 1.73 8.40
N PHE A 182 8.59 2.88 8.03
CA PHE A 182 8.67 4.06 8.88
C PHE A 182 7.53 4.05 9.89
N LEU A 183 7.88 4.06 11.17
CA LEU A 183 6.96 4.20 12.29
C LEU A 183 6.84 5.68 12.65
N ALA A 184 5.67 6.28 12.43
CA ALA A 184 5.41 7.67 12.73
C ALA A 184 5.09 7.89 14.21
N ALA A 185 5.87 8.73 14.88
CA ALA A 185 5.52 9.26 16.18
C ALA A 185 4.53 10.43 15.97
N PHE A 186 3.26 10.09 15.74
CA PHE A 186 2.19 11.04 15.52
C PHE A 186 1.66 11.63 16.82
N ILE A 187 1.39 12.93 16.81
CA ILE A 187 0.69 13.62 17.88
C ILE A 187 -0.43 14.53 17.34
N TRP A 188 -1.55 14.54 18.03
CA TRP A 188 -2.64 15.44 17.73
C TRP A 188 -2.26 16.90 17.96
N GLN A 189 -2.73 17.79 17.08
CA GLN A 189 -2.60 19.22 17.28
C GLN A 189 -3.37 19.65 18.54
N GLY A 190 -2.66 20.26 19.47
CA GLY A 190 -3.21 20.88 20.67
C GLY A 190 -3.26 22.41 20.59
N LYS A 191 -3.50 23.06 21.73
CA LYS A 191 -3.41 24.52 21.83
C LYS A 191 -1.99 25.00 21.58
N ARG A 192 -1.85 26.22 21.05
CA ARG A 192 -0.54 26.83 20.72
C ARG A 192 0.04 27.64 21.91
N ASP A 193 -0.31 27.29 23.14
CA ASP A 193 0.29 27.83 24.37
C ASP A 193 1.53 27.02 24.81
N ASP A 194 2.31 27.59 25.71
CA ASP A 194 3.61 27.00 26.13
C ASP A 194 3.41 25.67 26.89
N ALA A 195 2.37 25.56 27.72
CA ALA A 195 2.11 24.34 28.47
C ALA A 195 1.71 23.18 27.55
N SER A 196 0.88 23.46 26.54
CA SER A 196 0.48 22.48 25.54
C SER A 196 1.64 22.08 24.65
N SER A 197 2.50 23.03 24.25
CA SER A 197 3.72 22.79 23.49
C SER A 197 4.70 21.90 24.26
N GLN A 198 4.92 22.17 25.55
CA GLN A 198 5.77 21.33 26.41
C GLN A 198 5.22 19.90 26.51
N LYS A 199 3.92 19.75 26.70
CA LYS A 199 3.23 18.43 26.73
C LYS A 199 3.37 17.67 25.40
N ALA A 200 3.36 18.38 24.27
CA ALA A 200 3.58 17.78 22.95
C ALA A 200 4.99 17.18 22.84
N VAL A 201 6.02 17.94 23.24
CA VAL A 201 7.43 17.48 23.29
C VAL A 201 7.57 16.21 24.15
N GLU A 202 6.96 16.22 25.34
CA GLU A 202 7.02 15.07 26.25
C GLU A 202 6.30 13.84 25.68
N SER A 203 5.13 14.06 25.08
CA SER A 203 4.33 12.98 24.49
C SER A 203 5.04 12.35 23.30
N THR A 204 5.63 13.16 22.41
CA THR A 204 6.45 12.67 21.29
C THR A 204 7.66 11.88 21.79
N THR A 205 8.34 12.39 22.82
CA THR A 205 9.50 11.69 23.42
C THR A 205 9.11 10.32 23.95
N ARG A 206 7.97 10.22 24.66
CA ARG A 206 7.46 8.94 25.16
C ARG A 206 7.05 7.99 24.03
N LEU A 207 6.45 8.53 22.95
CA LEU A 207 6.04 7.71 21.82
C LEU A 207 7.26 7.15 21.06
N ILE A 208 8.30 7.96 20.85
CA ILE A 208 9.57 7.47 20.28
C ILE A 208 10.17 6.40 21.19
N GLN A 209 10.17 6.59 22.51
CA GLN A 209 10.67 5.57 23.43
C GLN A 209 9.87 4.26 23.32
N SER A 210 8.55 4.35 23.20
CA SER A 210 7.73 3.14 23.02
C SER A 210 8.02 2.38 21.72
N ILE A 211 8.45 3.08 20.65
CA ILE A 211 8.94 2.42 19.44
C ILE A 211 10.22 1.61 19.73
N TYR A 212 11.16 2.19 20.47
CA TYR A 212 12.38 1.49 20.87
C TYR A 212 12.07 0.26 21.74
N ASP A 213 11.18 0.43 22.74
CA ASP A 213 10.78 -0.64 23.65
C ASP A 213 10.13 -1.78 22.91
N GLU A 214 9.26 -1.48 21.92
CA GLU A 214 8.59 -2.45 21.07
C GLU A 214 9.59 -3.22 20.17
N VAL A 215 10.52 -2.51 19.54
CA VAL A 215 11.54 -3.14 18.69
C VAL A 215 12.51 -3.99 19.51
N GLU A 216 12.91 -3.56 20.70
CA GLU A 216 13.79 -4.35 21.60
C GLU A 216 13.12 -5.65 22.04
N GLN A 217 11.78 -5.64 22.24
CA GLN A 217 11.03 -6.86 22.57
C GLN A 217 11.14 -7.92 21.45
N TYR A 218 11.31 -7.51 20.20
CA TYR A 218 11.39 -8.39 19.03
C TYR A 218 12.73 -8.32 18.29
N LYS A 219 13.81 -7.97 18.98
CA LYS A 219 15.16 -7.75 18.40
C LYS A 219 15.74 -8.91 17.63
N ASP A 220 15.26 -10.13 17.87
CA ASP A 220 15.66 -11.31 17.09
C ASP A 220 15.11 -11.28 15.66
N PHE A 221 14.03 -10.51 15.42
CA PHE A 221 13.33 -10.44 14.14
C PHE A 221 13.36 -9.07 13.48
N CYS A 222 13.75 -8.03 14.23
CA CYS A 222 13.78 -6.66 13.72
C CYS A 222 14.82 -5.79 14.41
N GLY A 223 15.02 -4.57 13.91
CA GLY A 223 15.88 -3.57 14.52
C GLY A 223 15.56 -2.17 14.03
N ILE A 224 16.00 -1.14 14.77
CA ILE A 224 15.97 0.26 14.35
C ILE A 224 17.05 0.48 13.29
N ALA A 225 16.70 1.12 12.18
CA ALA A 225 17.60 1.60 11.15
C ALA A 225 17.67 3.13 11.19
N LEU A 226 18.85 3.69 11.09
CA LEU A 226 19.08 5.13 11.00
C LEU A 226 19.56 5.54 9.60
N THR A 227 20.16 4.60 8.88
CA THR A 227 20.80 4.81 7.57
C THR A 227 20.46 3.67 6.62
N GLU A 228 20.85 3.83 5.34
CA GLU A 228 20.77 2.76 4.33
C GLU A 228 21.61 1.56 4.73
N GLU A 229 22.80 1.78 5.29
CA GLU A 229 23.72 0.72 5.73
C GLU A 229 23.10 -0.14 6.84
N ASP A 230 22.35 0.48 7.78
CA ASP A 230 21.60 -0.27 8.81
C ASP A 230 20.52 -1.16 8.19
N LEU A 231 19.77 -0.63 7.21
CA LEU A 231 18.76 -1.41 6.50
C LEU A 231 19.38 -2.62 5.78
N VAL A 232 20.49 -2.40 5.04
CA VAL A 232 21.21 -3.48 4.36
C VAL A 232 21.71 -4.53 5.34
N ARG A 233 22.26 -4.10 6.47
CA ARG A 233 22.73 -5.00 7.53
C ARG A 233 21.59 -5.84 8.10
N LEU A 234 20.48 -5.21 8.48
CA LEU A 234 19.31 -5.90 9.04
C LEU A 234 18.70 -6.89 8.02
N LYS A 235 18.57 -6.49 6.76
CA LYS A 235 18.10 -7.39 5.70
C LYS A 235 19.01 -8.61 5.54
N ASN A 236 20.32 -8.42 5.56
CA ASN A 236 21.30 -9.53 5.46
C ASN A 236 21.24 -10.45 6.70
N GLU A 237 20.84 -9.93 7.86
CA GLU A 237 20.58 -10.72 9.07
C GLU A 237 19.21 -11.43 9.05
N GLY A 238 18.41 -11.24 8.00
CA GLY A 238 17.02 -11.77 7.92
C GLY A 238 16.03 -11.04 8.81
N LYS A 239 16.34 -9.80 9.24
CA LYS A 239 15.52 -8.97 10.12
C LYS A 239 14.80 -7.87 9.34
N LYS A 240 13.67 -7.43 9.87
CA LYS A 240 12.96 -6.25 9.38
C LYS A 240 13.54 -4.98 10.00
N ALA A 241 13.56 -3.89 9.22
CA ALA A 241 14.07 -2.62 9.67
C ALA A 241 12.93 -1.63 9.99
N PHE A 242 13.07 -0.89 11.10
CA PHE A 242 12.16 0.19 11.42
C PHE A 242 12.91 1.51 11.46
N PHE A 243 12.45 2.46 10.66
CA PHE A 243 12.84 3.87 10.73
C PHE A 243 11.85 4.66 11.57
N ILE A 244 12.25 5.82 12.07
CA ILE A 244 11.39 6.68 12.89
C ILE A 244 11.13 8.00 12.17
N GLY A 245 9.85 8.32 11.96
CA GLY A 245 9.37 9.63 11.58
C GLY A 245 8.65 10.33 12.74
N ILE A 246 8.55 11.64 12.70
CA ILE A 246 7.61 12.40 13.52
C ILE A 246 6.52 12.96 12.61
N GLU A 247 5.27 12.72 12.93
CA GLU A 247 4.16 13.34 12.25
C GLU A 247 3.52 14.43 13.12
N ASN A 248 3.41 15.63 12.54
CA ASN A 248 3.07 16.90 13.13
C ASN A 248 4.23 17.60 13.85
N GLY A 249 4.82 18.59 13.20
CA GLY A 249 5.88 19.43 13.75
C GLY A 249 5.51 20.21 15.04
N TYR A 250 4.25 20.18 15.45
CA TYR A 250 3.82 20.60 16.78
C TYR A 250 4.63 19.94 17.90
N ALA A 251 5.18 18.75 17.62
CA ALA A 251 6.13 18.03 18.45
C ALA A 251 7.41 18.83 18.79
N ILE A 252 7.80 19.79 17.95
CA ILE A 252 8.98 20.63 18.19
C ILE A 252 8.74 21.62 19.34
N GLY A 253 7.46 21.91 19.63
CA GLY A 253 7.11 22.99 20.54
C GLY A 253 7.62 24.33 19.98
N LYS A 254 8.15 25.17 20.86
CA LYS A 254 8.69 26.50 20.49
C LYS A 254 10.21 26.60 20.66
N ASP A 255 10.91 25.46 20.73
CA ASP A 255 12.37 25.41 20.92
C ASP A 255 13.05 24.52 19.87
N LEU A 256 13.86 25.14 19.01
CA LEU A 256 14.65 24.44 17.98
C LEU A 256 15.58 23.34 18.56
N LYS A 257 15.95 23.43 19.85
CA LYS A 257 16.75 22.38 20.48
C LYS A 257 16.09 21.01 20.47
N ASN A 258 14.76 20.95 20.41
CA ASN A 258 14.02 19.71 20.32
C ASN A 258 14.26 18.98 19.00
N ILE A 259 14.57 19.69 17.91
CA ILE A 259 14.96 19.07 16.63
C ILE A 259 16.25 18.28 16.79
N LYS A 260 17.25 18.88 17.50
CA LYS A 260 18.51 18.19 17.80
C LYS A 260 18.28 16.98 18.72
N LYS A 261 17.42 17.11 19.72
CA LYS A 261 17.02 16.00 20.60
C LYS A 261 16.42 14.84 19.76
N TYR A 262 15.50 15.13 18.86
CA TYR A 262 14.87 14.10 18.00
C TYR A 262 15.88 13.46 17.04
N LYS A 263 16.81 14.24 16.48
CA LYS A 263 17.91 13.66 15.70
C LYS A 263 18.73 12.66 16.52
N GLN A 264 19.05 12.99 17.77
CA GLN A 264 19.77 12.09 18.69
C GLN A 264 18.95 10.85 19.07
N MET A 265 17.61 10.94 19.00
CA MET A 265 16.69 9.81 19.17
C MET A 265 16.43 9.06 17.87
N GLY A 266 17.20 9.28 16.81
CA GLY A 266 17.13 8.48 15.58
C GLY A 266 16.02 8.89 14.60
N VAL A 267 15.39 10.06 14.77
CA VAL A 267 14.36 10.54 13.85
C VAL A 267 14.96 10.89 12.50
N ASN A 268 14.37 10.35 11.43
CA ASN A 268 14.82 10.53 10.06
C ASN A 268 14.05 11.62 9.30
N TYR A 269 12.75 11.82 9.59
CA TYR A 269 11.98 12.94 9.04
C TYR A 269 11.04 13.55 10.08
N ILE A 270 10.61 14.79 9.82
CA ILE A 270 9.53 15.46 10.55
C ILE A 270 8.57 16.07 9.55
N THR A 271 7.28 15.65 9.61
CA THR A 271 6.17 16.26 8.90
C THR A 271 5.82 17.58 9.58
N LEU A 272 5.85 18.69 8.83
CA LEU A 272 5.80 20.04 9.40
C LEU A 272 4.48 20.37 10.14
N CYS A 273 3.36 19.82 9.67
CA CYS A 273 2.05 19.92 10.33
C CYS A 273 1.22 18.66 10.06
N HIS A 274 0.07 18.54 10.70
CA HIS A 274 -0.96 17.58 10.38
C HIS A 274 -2.23 18.33 9.90
N SER A 275 -3.40 17.98 10.40
CA SER A 275 -4.69 18.51 9.89
C SER A 275 -5.02 19.95 10.32
N TYR A 276 -4.18 20.61 11.10
CA TYR A 276 -4.37 21.98 11.59
C TYR A 276 -3.09 22.79 11.48
N ASP A 277 -3.25 24.12 11.37
CA ASP A 277 -2.15 25.06 11.45
C ASP A 277 -1.44 24.99 12.81
N ASN A 278 -0.13 25.13 12.79
CA ASN A 278 0.69 25.17 14.00
C ASN A 278 1.65 26.39 14.01
N ASP A 279 2.63 26.42 14.93
CA ASP A 279 3.57 27.53 15.02
C ASP A 279 4.62 27.51 13.91
N ILE A 280 4.68 26.46 13.08
CA ILE A 280 5.63 26.26 11.98
C ILE A 280 5.02 26.71 10.65
N CYS A 281 3.80 26.26 10.34
CA CYS A 281 3.21 26.42 9.02
C CYS A 281 1.70 26.23 9.01
N HIS A 282 1.11 26.49 7.85
CA HIS A 282 -0.30 26.25 7.53
C HIS A 282 -0.49 24.84 6.96
N SER A 283 -1.60 24.21 7.32
CA SER A 283 -2.02 22.87 6.90
C SER A 283 -2.84 22.91 5.61
N SER A 284 -2.92 21.81 4.88
CA SER A 284 -3.82 21.67 3.73
C SER A 284 -5.30 21.49 4.13
N THR A 285 -5.57 21.19 5.41
CA THR A 285 -6.91 20.99 5.96
C THR A 285 -7.06 21.75 7.26
N HIS A 286 -8.29 22.17 7.60
CA HIS A 286 -8.60 22.96 8.81
C HIS A 286 -7.64 24.15 9.02
N THR A 287 -7.36 24.86 7.94
CA THR A 287 -6.53 26.07 7.92
C THR A 287 -7.40 27.31 7.77
N GLU A 288 -6.92 28.43 8.30
CA GLU A 288 -7.54 29.73 8.09
C GLU A 288 -7.31 30.24 6.64
N ASP A 289 -6.12 29.95 6.09
CA ASP A 289 -5.76 30.36 4.72
C ASP A 289 -4.68 29.40 4.14
N ALA A 290 -5.09 28.55 3.21
CA ALA A 290 -4.19 27.58 2.56
C ALA A 290 -3.12 28.24 1.65
N THR A 291 -3.24 29.53 1.34
CA THR A 291 -2.22 30.27 0.58
C THR A 291 -1.07 30.75 1.46
N GLN A 292 -1.26 30.80 2.76
CA GLN A 292 -0.19 31.10 3.72
C GLN A 292 0.79 29.92 3.84
N GLY A 293 2.06 30.27 4.08
CA GLY A 293 3.16 29.32 4.09
C GLY A 293 3.80 29.16 5.47
N LEU A 294 5.14 29.14 5.46
CA LEU A 294 5.94 29.04 6.68
C LEU A 294 5.86 30.33 7.49
N THR A 295 5.66 30.19 8.80
CA THR A 295 5.88 31.28 9.75
C THR A 295 7.38 31.66 9.78
N GLN A 296 7.73 32.72 10.50
CA GLN A 296 9.14 33.02 10.75
C GLN A 296 9.83 31.87 11.47
N PHE A 297 9.21 31.32 12.53
CA PHE A 297 9.71 30.15 13.24
C PHE A 297 9.82 28.91 12.33
N GLY A 298 8.86 28.72 11.43
CA GLY A 298 8.89 27.64 10.43
C GLY A 298 10.12 27.70 9.52
N ARG A 299 10.55 28.88 9.10
CA ARG A 299 11.79 29.06 8.31
C ARG A 299 13.04 28.67 9.11
N GLU A 300 13.04 28.96 10.40
CA GLU A 300 14.13 28.56 11.31
C GLU A 300 14.13 27.03 11.51
N VAL A 301 12.94 26.41 11.64
CA VAL A 301 12.79 24.95 11.70
C VAL A 301 13.33 24.27 10.43
N VAL A 302 12.94 24.73 9.25
CA VAL A 302 13.44 24.22 7.96
C VAL A 302 14.97 24.29 7.89
N LYS A 303 15.55 25.44 8.27
CA LYS A 303 16.99 25.65 8.28
C LYS A 303 17.69 24.71 9.27
N GLU A 304 17.12 24.52 10.46
CA GLU A 304 17.71 23.66 11.50
C GLU A 304 17.60 22.17 11.11
N MET A 305 16.49 21.72 10.50
CA MET A 305 16.35 20.37 9.97
C MET A 305 17.40 20.08 8.90
N ASN A 306 17.61 21.00 7.95
CA ASN A 306 18.69 20.89 6.96
C ASN A 306 20.06 20.80 7.61
N ARG A 307 20.32 21.63 8.64
CA ARG A 307 21.59 21.65 9.37
C ARG A 307 21.87 20.34 10.11
N LEU A 308 20.83 19.67 10.61
CA LEU A 308 20.93 18.44 11.39
C LEU A 308 20.83 17.16 10.55
N GLY A 309 20.51 17.28 9.26
CA GLY A 309 20.33 16.13 8.39
C GLY A 309 19.05 15.34 8.71
N ILE A 310 17.93 16.04 8.91
CA ILE A 310 16.59 15.47 9.06
C ILE A 310 15.81 15.83 7.80
N MET A 311 15.17 14.85 7.15
CA MET A 311 14.32 15.11 5.98
C MET A 311 13.11 15.94 6.37
N ILE A 312 12.79 16.93 5.54
CA ILE A 312 11.58 17.75 5.67
C ILE A 312 10.45 17.05 4.94
N ASP A 313 9.40 16.71 5.64
CA ASP A 313 8.21 16.12 5.07
C ASP A 313 7.09 17.15 4.96
N ILE A 314 6.54 17.30 3.73
CA ILE A 314 5.49 18.26 3.39
C ILE A 314 4.10 17.59 3.27
N SER A 315 3.97 16.33 3.58
CA SER A 315 2.63 15.74 3.71
C SER A 315 1.80 16.58 4.68
N HIS A 316 0.52 16.76 4.42
CA HIS A 316 -0.38 17.66 5.17
C HIS A 316 -0.14 19.17 4.99
N ALA A 317 0.94 19.59 4.37
CA ALA A 317 1.25 21.02 4.21
C ALA A 317 0.28 21.72 3.24
N SER A 318 -0.07 22.98 3.54
CA SER A 318 -0.80 23.84 2.61
C SER A 318 -0.01 24.09 1.33
N GLU A 319 -0.69 24.57 0.29
CA GLU A 319 -0.01 24.97 -0.94
C GLU A 319 1.03 26.07 -0.67
N GLY A 320 0.69 27.07 0.13
CA GLY A 320 1.64 28.11 0.51
C GLY A 320 2.85 27.56 1.28
N THR A 321 2.63 26.63 2.21
CA THR A 321 3.70 25.95 2.94
C THR A 321 4.61 25.17 2.00
N PHE A 322 4.04 24.42 1.05
CA PHE A 322 4.83 23.70 0.05
C PHE A 322 5.79 24.63 -0.70
N TRP A 323 5.28 25.74 -1.25
CA TRP A 323 6.10 26.67 -2.03
C TRP A 323 7.16 27.37 -1.20
N ASP A 324 6.85 27.72 0.05
CA ASP A 324 7.85 28.27 0.97
C ASP A 324 8.93 27.24 1.31
N VAL A 325 8.59 25.97 1.54
CA VAL A 325 9.59 24.93 1.80
C VAL A 325 10.48 24.71 0.60
N ILE A 326 9.94 24.64 -0.63
CA ILE A 326 10.74 24.60 -1.88
C ILE A 326 11.72 25.76 -1.96
N LYS A 327 11.30 26.96 -1.55
CA LYS A 327 12.11 28.17 -1.58
C LYS A 327 13.22 28.19 -0.53
N TYR A 328 12.93 27.73 0.69
CA TYR A 328 13.81 27.90 1.84
C TYR A 328 14.64 26.67 2.18
N SER A 329 14.25 25.47 1.74
CA SER A 329 15.05 24.26 1.96
C SER A 329 16.29 24.24 1.09
N ALA A 330 17.44 24.01 1.70
CA ALA A 330 18.71 23.80 1.02
C ALA A 330 18.93 22.32 0.62
N GLN A 331 18.02 21.43 0.99
CA GLN A 331 18.09 19.99 0.74
C GLN A 331 16.82 19.50 0.03
N PRO A 332 16.86 18.34 -0.63
CA PRO A 332 15.66 17.69 -1.13
C PRO A 332 14.66 17.44 -0.01
N ILE A 333 13.37 17.53 -0.36
CA ILE A 333 12.25 17.32 0.55
C ILE A 333 11.49 16.06 0.19
N ILE A 334 10.68 15.56 1.11
CA ILE A 334 9.79 14.43 0.85
C ILE A 334 8.32 14.81 1.06
N ALA A 335 7.43 14.09 0.38
CA ALA A 335 6.05 13.93 0.79
C ALA A 335 5.87 12.46 1.20
N SER A 336 5.86 12.18 2.49
CA SER A 336 5.91 10.80 3.01
C SER A 336 4.68 9.97 2.64
N HIS A 337 3.51 10.62 2.42
CA HIS A 337 2.25 9.99 2.03
C HIS A 337 1.31 11.01 1.37
N SER A 338 1.42 11.18 0.04
CA SER A 338 0.59 12.12 -0.75
C SER A 338 0.42 11.61 -2.18
N SER A 339 -0.82 11.61 -2.67
CA SER A 339 -1.17 11.12 -4.00
C SER A 339 -1.31 12.27 -5.03
N SER A 340 -1.83 11.99 -6.23
CA SER A 340 -1.99 13.00 -7.29
C SER A 340 -3.35 13.70 -7.22
N LYS A 341 -3.35 15.04 -7.15
CA LYS A 341 -4.56 15.87 -7.17
C LYS A 341 -5.26 15.83 -8.54
N ALA A 342 -4.53 15.60 -9.61
CA ALA A 342 -5.10 15.49 -10.96
C ALA A 342 -6.07 14.30 -11.12
N LEU A 343 -5.83 13.19 -10.40
CA LEU A 343 -6.69 12.00 -10.44
C LEU A 343 -7.76 12.02 -9.35
N CYS A 344 -7.44 12.55 -8.18
CA CYS A 344 -8.37 12.71 -7.08
C CYS A 344 -8.20 14.10 -6.45
N ASP A 345 -9.11 15.02 -6.76
CA ASP A 345 -9.08 16.39 -6.26
C ASP A 345 -9.36 16.42 -4.75
N HIS A 346 -8.30 16.27 -3.99
CA HIS A 346 -8.28 16.31 -2.52
C HIS A 346 -7.12 17.21 -2.06
N ASP A 347 -7.32 17.97 -0.98
CA ASP A 347 -6.33 18.95 -0.50
C ASP A 347 -5.06 18.30 0.06
N ARG A 348 -5.11 17.02 0.36
CA ARG A 348 -3.93 16.22 0.77
C ARG A 348 -3.07 15.77 -0.40
N ASN A 349 -3.57 15.85 -1.64
CA ASN A 349 -2.88 15.41 -2.85
C ASN A 349 -2.10 16.57 -3.49
N LEU A 350 -0.99 16.22 -4.14
CA LEU A 350 -0.11 17.16 -4.82
C LEU A 350 -0.60 17.47 -6.23
N THR A 351 -0.55 18.74 -6.61
CA THR A 351 -0.78 19.18 -7.99
C THR A 351 0.37 18.75 -8.88
N ASP A 352 0.15 18.74 -10.20
CA ASP A 352 1.21 18.45 -11.17
C ASP A 352 2.38 19.47 -11.09
N GLU A 353 2.08 20.71 -10.76
CA GLU A 353 3.09 21.76 -10.56
C GLU A 353 3.94 21.49 -9.32
N GLN A 354 3.31 21.08 -8.22
CA GLN A 354 4.02 20.68 -7.01
C GLN A 354 4.88 19.44 -7.24
N LEU A 355 4.37 18.44 -7.96
CA LEU A 355 5.14 17.23 -8.32
C LEU A 355 6.38 17.58 -9.15
N ARG A 356 6.26 18.47 -10.16
CA ARG A 356 7.41 18.95 -10.95
C ARG A 356 8.40 19.75 -10.10
N ALA A 357 7.91 20.60 -9.21
CA ALA A 357 8.77 21.41 -8.33
C ALA A 357 9.53 20.53 -7.32
N LEU A 358 8.86 19.53 -6.74
CA LEU A 358 9.47 18.53 -5.86
C LEU A 358 10.56 17.75 -6.59
N ALA A 359 10.30 17.30 -7.82
CA ALA A 359 11.28 16.61 -8.66
C ALA A 359 12.49 17.51 -8.97
N LYS A 360 12.26 18.77 -9.33
CA LYS A 360 13.33 19.75 -9.57
C LYS A 360 14.17 20.02 -8.32
N ASN A 361 13.57 19.98 -7.14
CA ASN A 361 14.28 20.06 -5.86
C ASN A 361 15.11 18.80 -5.56
N GLY A 362 14.96 17.70 -6.31
CA GLY A 362 15.59 16.40 -6.09
C GLY A 362 14.83 15.52 -5.10
N GLY A 363 13.66 15.93 -4.67
CA GLY A 363 12.83 15.25 -3.67
C GLY A 363 12.10 14.02 -4.18
N VAL A 364 11.22 13.45 -3.34
CA VAL A 364 10.41 12.27 -3.65
C VAL A 364 9.02 12.38 -3.03
N ALA A 365 7.99 12.07 -3.81
CA ALA A 365 6.60 11.97 -3.37
C ALA A 365 6.22 10.48 -3.24
N GLN A 366 5.69 10.11 -2.08
CA GLN A 366 5.29 8.75 -1.79
C GLN A 366 3.76 8.60 -1.93
N LEU A 367 3.34 7.64 -2.73
CA LEU A 367 1.93 7.35 -2.97
C LEU A 367 1.24 6.93 -1.68
N CYS A 368 0.24 7.68 -1.25
CA CYS A 368 -0.63 7.35 -0.12
C CYS A 368 -1.70 6.35 -0.55
N LEU A 369 -2.01 5.37 0.29
CA LEU A 369 -3.03 4.35 0.02
C LEU A 369 -4.33 4.60 0.81
N LEU A 370 -4.65 5.84 1.17
CA LEU A 370 -5.92 6.18 1.81
C LEU A 370 -7.02 6.33 0.75
N ASP A 371 -8.13 5.60 0.92
CA ASP A 371 -9.23 5.48 -0.03
C ASP A 371 -9.72 6.85 -0.57
N ALA A 372 -9.95 7.81 0.35
CA ALA A 372 -10.45 9.14 0.01
C ALA A 372 -9.46 9.98 -0.84
N TYR A 373 -8.16 9.66 -0.81
CA TYR A 373 -7.13 10.37 -1.59
C TYR A 373 -6.87 9.71 -2.93
N ILE A 374 -7.35 8.47 -3.11
CA ILE A 374 -7.22 7.71 -4.35
C ILE A 374 -8.47 7.83 -5.21
N ASN A 375 -9.67 7.68 -4.64
CA ASN A 375 -10.91 7.73 -5.44
C ASN A 375 -12.13 8.21 -4.63
N LYS A 376 -12.47 9.48 -4.75
CA LYS A 376 -13.65 10.07 -4.07
C LYS A 376 -15.00 9.49 -4.54
N LYS A 377 -15.07 8.89 -5.72
CA LYS A 377 -16.34 8.50 -6.34
C LYS A 377 -16.89 7.18 -5.82
N THR A 378 -16.04 6.27 -5.42
CA THR A 378 -16.44 4.87 -5.14
C THR A 378 -16.46 4.51 -3.67
N LYS A 379 -15.81 5.25 -2.77
CA LYS A 379 -15.56 4.86 -1.36
C LYS A 379 -14.98 3.45 -1.22
N ALA A 380 -14.33 2.95 -2.27
CA ALA A 380 -13.81 1.59 -2.39
C ALA A 380 -12.68 1.56 -3.44
N ALA A 381 -11.70 2.45 -3.27
CA ALA A 381 -10.53 2.47 -4.14
C ALA A 381 -9.74 1.16 -4.03
N SER A 382 -9.05 0.84 -5.11
CA SER A 382 -8.31 -0.41 -5.26
C SER A 382 -6.84 -0.17 -5.57
N ILE A 383 -6.03 -1.22 -5.49
CA ILE A 383 -4.63 -1.17 -5.96
C ILE A 383 -4.52 -0.83 -7.45
N CYS A 384 -5.56 -1.05 -8.26
CA CYS A 384 -5.55 -0.63 -9.67
C CYS A 384 -5.60 0.90 -9.75
N ASP A 385 -6.49 1.55 -8.98
CA ASP A 385 -6.56 3.01 -8.88
C ASP A 385 -5.25 3.59 -8.32
N ALA A 386 -4.66 2.95 -7.32
CA ALA A 386 -3.37 3.35 -6.75
C ALA A 386 -2.23 3.33 -7.79
N VAL A 387 -2.15 2.29 -8.62
CA VAL A 387 -1.15 2.21 -9.68
C VAL A 387 -1.41 3.24 -10.80
N GLU A 388 -2.66 3.64 -11.05
CA GLU A 388 -2.95 4.77 -11.95
C GLU A 388 -2.42 6.10 -11.39
N HIS A 389 -2.54 6.34 -10.08
CA HIS A 389 -1.89 7.48 -9.44
C HIS A 389 -0.37 7.42 -9.60
N LEU A 390 0.25 6.26 -9.39
CA LEU A 390 1.68 6.06 -9.56
C LEU A 390 2.12 6.35 -11.00
N ASP A 391 1.41 5.80 -12.01
CA ASP A 391 1.66 6.07 -13.43
C ASP A 391 1.62 7.59 -13.75
N HIS A 392 0.63 8.29 -13.19
CA HIS A 392 0.49 9.73 -13.38
C HIS A 392 1.63 10.51 -12.69
N MET A 393 1.94 10.18 -11.43
CA MET A 393 3.03 10.82 -10.69
C MET A 393 4.38 10.61 -11.40
N ILE A 394 4.65 9.41 -11.92
CA ILE A 394 5.85 9.12 -12.73
C ILE A 394 5.88 9.92 -14.00
N LYS A 395 4.75 10.01 -14.72
CA LYS A 395 4.65 10.81 -15.95
C LYS A 395 4.96 12.28 -15.72
N VAL A 396 4.60 12.84 -14.56
CA VAL A 396 4.73 14.25 -14.22
C VAL A 396 6.08 14.59 -13.59
N ALA A 397 6.52 13.79 -12.63
CA ALA A 397 7.73 14.03 -11.83
C ALA A 397 8.96 13.24 -12.32
N GLY A 398 8.75 12.14 -13.03
CA GLY A 398 9.79 11.18 -13.39
C GLY A 398 9.91 10.05 -12.37
N ILE A 399 10.41 8.90 -12.84
CA ILE A 399 10.53 7.65 -12.04
C ILE A 399 11.44 7.81 -10.81
N ASP A 400 12.38 8.73 -10.83
CA ASP A 400 13.36 8.97 -9.75
C ASP A 400 12.77 9.77 -8.57
N HIS A 401 11.49 10.19 -8.66
CA HIS A 401 10.87 11.11 -7.73
C HIS A 401 9.56 10.59 -7.11
N VAL A 402 9.30 9.29 -7.23
CA VAL A 402 8.09 8.63 -6.69
C VAL A 402 8.44 7.40 -5.88
N GLY A 403 7.57 7.06 -4.91
CA GLY A 403 7.68 5.87 -4.08
C GLY A 403 6.36 5.52 -3.39
N ILE A 404 6.42 4.77 -2.31
CA ILE A 404 5.26 4.24 -1.58
C ILE A 404 5.27 4.70 -0.13
N GLY A 405 4.13 5.23 0.35
CA GLY A 405 3.90 5.61 1.75
C GLY A 405 2.44 5.36 2.11
N THR A 406 2.17 4.21 2.71
CA THR A 406 0.81 3.62 2.73
C THR A 406 -0.19 4.34 3.60
N ASP A 407 0.26 5.00 4.66
CA ASP A 407 -0.60 5.54 5.72
C ASP A 407 -1.37 4.42 6.48
N PHE A 408 -0.78 3.23 6.56
CA PHE A 408 -1.37 2.11 7.29
C PHE A 408 -1.52 2.43 8.78
N ASP A 409 -2.58 1.90 9.38
CA ASP A 409 -3.02 2.17 10.74
C ASP A 409 -3.39 3.65 11.03
N GLY A 410 -3.20 4.58 10.04
CA GLY A 410 -3.64 5.98 10.06
C GLY A 410 -4.88 6.26 9.23
N GLY A 411 -5.33 5.27 8.46
CA GLY A 411 -6.49 5.38 7.57
C GLY A 411 -6.24 4.76 6.20
N GLY A 412 -5.00 4.45 5.87
CA GLY A 412 -4.62 3.75 4.65
C GLY A 412 -5.22 2.37 4.53
N GLY A 413 -5.17 1.82 3.33
CA GLY A 413 -5.66 0.49 3.02
C GLY A 413 -6.74 0.49 1.95
N LEU A 414 -6.44 -0.16 0.83
CA LEU A 414 -7.28 -0.24 -0.36
C LEU A 414 -7.79 -1.66 -0.58
N GLN A 415 -8.75 -1.80 -1.48
CA GLN A 415 -9.10 -3.14 -1.95
C GLN A 415 -7.89 -3.79 -2.64
N GLY A 416 -7.47 -4.95 -2.10
CA GLY A 416 -6.29 -5.70 -2.56
C GLY A 416 -4.98 -5.34 -1.87
N CYS A 417 -4.98 -4.34 -0.99
CA CYS A 417 -3.84 -3.99 -0.14
C CYS A 417 -4.35 -3.38 1.17
N ARG A 418 -4.54 -4.20 2.20
CA ARG A 418 -5.09 -3.82 3.51
C ARG A 418 -4.12 -3.99 4.67
N GLY A 419 -2.85 -4.13 4.36
CA GLY A 419 -1.76 -4.27 5.31
C GLY A 419 -0.50 -4.74 4.61
N ASP A 420 0.59 -4.83 5.34
CA ASP A 420 1.91 -5.20 4.81
C ASP A 420 1.91 -6.50 4.02
N ASN A 421 1.10 -7.49 4.45
CA ASN A 421 1.00 -8.80 3.78
C ASN A 421 0.45 -8.71 2.35
N ASP A 422 -0.22 -7.62 2.01
CA ASP A 422 -0.80 -7.41 0.70
C ASP A 422 0.08 -6.53 -0.23
N LEU A 423 1.17 -5.93 0.27
CA LEU A 423 2.02 -5.02 -0.49
C LEU A 423 2.62 -5.66 -1.74
N ILE A 424 2.89 -6.96 -1.70
CA ILE A 424 3.35 -7.70 -2.87
C ILE A 424 2.35 -7.65 -4.03
N ASN A 425 1.04 -7.48 -3.74
CA ASN A 425 0.01 -7.35 -4.77
C ASN A 425 0.18 -6.05 -5.58
N LEU A 426 0.70 -4.98 -4.96
CA LEU A 426 1.04 -3.74 -5.66
C LEU A 426 2.18 -3.98 -6.65
N THR A 427 3.23 -4.70 -6.24
CA THR A 427 4.33 -5.11 -7.12
C THR A 427 3.85 -5.96 -8.28
N ILE A 428 2.99 -6.94 -8.03
CA ILE A 428 2.38 -7.76 -9.09
C ILE A 428 1.65 -6.88 -10.10
N LYS A 429 0.89 -5.89 -9.63
CA LYS A 429 0.18 -4.96 -10.52
C LYS A 429 1.12 -4.09 -11.34
N MET A 430 2.21 -3.61 -10.77
CA MET A 430 3.24 -2.88 -11.50
C MET A 430 3.91 -3.77 -12.56
N ILE A 431 4.26 -5.01 -12.24
CA ILE A 431 4.82 -5.99 -13.21
C ILE A 431 3.83 -6.23 -14.35
N GLU A 432 2.54 -6.44 -14.06
CA GLU A 432 1.48 -6.61 -15.06
C GLU A 432 1.34 -5.41 -16.01
N LYS A 433 1.69 -4.21 -15.55
CA LYS A 433 1.73 -2.98 -16.36
C LYS A 433 3.05 -2.77 -17.11
N GLY A 434 4.03 -3.63 -16.91
CA GLY A 434 5.31 -3.59 -17.61
C GLY A 434 6.42 -2.83 -16.89
N TYR A 435 6.30 -2.54 -15.61
CA TYR A 435 7.39 -1.98 -14.81
C TYR A 435 8.55 -2.96 -14.75
N THR A 436 9.75 -2.46 -14.96
CA THR A 436 10.99 -3.24 -14.88
C THR A 436 11.44 -3.42 -13.43
N GLU A 437 12.35 -4.36 -13.17
CA GLU A 437 12.97 -4.51 -11.84
C GLU A 437 13.67 -3.22 -11.38
N GLU A 438 14.28 -2.47 -12.31
CA GLU A 438 14.92 -1.20 -12.01
C GLU A 438 13.89 -0.13 -11.58
N ASP A 439 12.73 -0.08 -12.23
CA ASP A 439 11.64 0.83 -11.83
C ASP A 439 11.14 0.47 -10.42
N LEU A 440 10.94 -0.82 -10.16
CA LEU A 440 10.51 -1.32 -8.86
C LEU A 440 11.55 -1.02 -7.77
N ARG A 441 12.84 -1.19 -8.06
CA ARG A 441 13.93 -0.84 -7.14
C ARG A 441 13.90 0.63 -6.75
N LYS A 442 13.66 1.52 -7.71
CA LYS A 442 13.54 2.96 -7.47
C LYS A 442 12.32 3.30 -6.61
N ILE A 443 11.14 2.80 -7.00
CA ILE A 443 9.85 3.10 -6.35
C ILE A 443 9.82 2.58 -4.92
N TRP A 444 10.25 1.31 -4.69
CA TRP A 444 10.13 0.69 -3.38
C TRP A 444 11.08 1.26 -2.32
N GLY A 445 12.21 1.82 -2.70
CA GLY A 445 13.13 2.35 -1.69
C GLY A 445 14.25 3.22 -2.23
N GLY A 446 14.76 2.93 -3.44
CA GLY A 446 15.94 3.59 -3.99
C GLY A 446 15.83 5.11 -4.04
N ASN A 447 14.67 5.63 -4.40
CA ASN A 447 14.43 7.09 -4.46
C ASN A 447 14.44 7.74 -3.08
N LEU A 448 13.80 7.12 -2.09
CA LEU A 448 13.82 7.62 -0.71
C LEU A 448 15.23 7.56 -0.11
N LEU A 449 15.92 6.42 -0.26
CA LEU A 449 17.28 6.23 0.25
C LEU A 449 18.25 7.25 -0.32
N ARG A 450 18.15 7.56 -1.62
CA ARG A 450 18.91 8.64 -2.26
C ARG A 450 18.69 9.99 -1.57
N VAL A 451 17.43 10.36 -1.31
CA VAL A 451 17.10 11.62 -0.62
C VAL A 451 17.61 11.60 0.82
N MET A 452 17.34 10.52 1.54
CA MET A 452 17.77 10.35 2.94
C MET A 452 19.30 10.48 3.07
N LYS A 453 20.05 9.79 2.23
CA LYS A 453 21.52 9.85 2.21
C LYS A 453 22.02 11.27 1.93
N GLN A 454 21.49 11.93 0.88
CA GLN A 454 21.88 13.31 0.55
C GLN A 454 21.62 14.26 1.72
N VAL A 455 20.47 14.16 2.38
CA VAL A 455 20.11 15.00 3.51
C VAL A 455 21.01 14.71 4.73
N GLN A 456 21.30 13.45 5.02
CA GLN A 456 22.14 13.06 6.14
C GLN A 456 23.62 13.44 5.97
N GLU A 457 24.14 13.44 4.74
CA GLU A 457 25.53 13.78 4.43
C GLU A 457 25.80 15.30 4.33
N ALA A 458 24.77 16.11 4.09
CA ALA A 458 24.91 17.56 3.91
C ALA A 458 25.60 18.30 5.09
N PRO A 459 25.30 18.00 6.37
CA PRO A 459 26.00 18.57 7.50
C PRO A 459 27.50 18.26 7.53
N LEU A 460 27.88 17.05 7.12
CA LEU A 460 29.28 16.59 7.09
C LEU A 460 30.09 17.31 6.04
N LEU A 461 29.51 17.56 4.87
CA LEU A 461 30.15 18.31 3.77
C LEU A 461 30.35 19.80 4.11
N SER A 462 29.39 20.40 4.82
CA SER A 462 29.48 21.80 5.23
C SER A 462 30.57 22.04 6.29
N SER A 463 30.81 21.06 7.16
CA SER A 463 31.86 21.13 8.17
C SER A 463 33.27 21.00 7.60
N LYS A 464 33.44 20.20 6.51
CA LYS A 464 34.74 20.05 5.80
C LYS A 464 35.14 21.31 5.02
N LYS A 465 34.17 22.10 4.53
CA LYS A 465 34.46 23.37 3.82
C LYS A 465 34.83 24.54 4.75
N ARG A 466 34.66 24.36 6.08
CA ARG A 466 35.03 25.38 7.10
C ARG A 466 36.34 25.09 7.79
N ARG A 467 37.02 24.01 7.46
CA ARG A 467 38.43 23.70 7.87
C ARG A 467 39.37 23.91 6.69
#